data_b2e1ecb0050d9738958fb8cda879ecc9
#
_entry.id   b2e1ecb0050d9738958fb8cda879ecc9
#
_cell.length_a   1.000
_cell.length_b   1.000
_cell.length_c   1.000
_cell.angle_alpha   90.00
_cell.angle_beta   90.00
_cell.angle_gamma   90.00
#
_symmetry.space_group_name_H-M   'P 1'
#
loop_
_entity.id
_entity.type
_entity.pdbx_description
1 polymer ?
#
loop_
_entity_poly.entity_id
_entity_poly.type
_entity_poly.pdbx_seq_one_letter_code
_entity_poly.pdbx_strand_id
1 'polypeptide(L)'
;MTDNAAPSIGPLVTGAEIARLAGVTRAAVSNWRRRYDDFPAPAGGAANSPLYALTDVQGWLDRQRKGQEVSPEVELWQAMRAAYGDQMVSGLAQVTAALAGQKGPGLPDDVSTRVQALARTGSSVDLVNGLTDRFMDSARRAGSDQVTPERVVRAVRHFAPELRSGATLFDPACGIGVLLLSVASEAGTRCYGQEVDDDSARFAQLRADLLGRSDVRVVAGDSLRADVWPDLKADLVVCDPPAGVTEWGREELLLDSRWDLGTPSKAEGELAWLQHAYAHTAPGGHVVMVMPASVAYRKAGRRIRSELVRRGIVRQVIALPPGTATSHALPVHLWCLQRPENTEGVETHHTVSMVDLTENPPDGDLEPRPDQVADVPLIELLDDTVDLTPGSYLRSRHRDYPAEYVALRKELEDQLRRLAALLPELAAGGGPGSLDGATTSVADLARAGLVAYEGPEPVSASEQLDTDYLQGFLRSSANARRSTSASGTYRFDGKGSRIPRMGIDEQRRYGSAFRALSAFEEGMRKVDELSRQLAEVARDGLATGALAPEE
;
A
#
# COMPACT_ATOMS: atom_id res chain seq x y z
N MET A 1 25.09 -42.23 -24.98
CA MET A 1 24.11 -41.12 -24.88
C MET A 1 23.44 -41.29 -23.54
N THR A 2 23.95 -40.68 -22.52
CA THR A 2 23.40 -40.70 -21.16
C THR A 2 22.49 -39.50 -21.03
N ASP A 3 21.22 -39.82 -20.90
CA ASP A 3 20.10 -38.86 -20.68
C ASP A 3 20.30 -38.21 -19.30
N ASN A 4 20.64 -36.94 -19.30
CA ASN A 4 20.86 -36.13 -18.08
C ASN A 4 19.56 -35.42 -17.77
N ALA A 5 18.59 -36.19 -17.25
CA ALA A 5 17.34 -35.58 -16.71
C ALA A 5 17.71 -34.71 -15.52
N ALA A 6 17.50 -33.39 -15.64
CA ALA A 6 17.59 -32.45 -14.53
C ALA A 6 16.68 -32.93 -13.39
N PRO A 7 17.11 -32.88 -12.11
CA PRO A 7 16.27 -33.28 -10.99
C PRO A 7 15.02 -32.40 -10.95
N SER A 8 13.85 -32.99 -11.01
CA SER A 8 12.58 -32.29 -10.84
C SER A 8 12.57 -31.66 -9.43
N ILE A 9 12.66 -30.36 -9.36
CA ILE A 9 12.48 -29.62 -8.11
C ILE A 9 11.05 -29.89 -7.67
N GLY A 10 10.88 -30.58 -6.54
CA GLY A 10 9.58 -30.87 -5.96
C GLY A 10 8.80 -29.58 -5.61
N PRO A 11 7.60 -29.70 -5.03
CA PRO A 11 6.76 -28.57 -4.66
C PRO A 11 7.53 -27.52 -3.84
N LEU A 12 7.34 -26.24 -4.17
CA LEU A 12 8.00 -25.12 -3.49
C LEU A 12 7.04 -24.46 -2.49
N VAL A 13 7.55 -24.12 -1.29
CA VAL A 13 6.78 -23.48 -0.21
C VAL A 13 7.40 -22.15 0.22
N THR A 14 6.56 -21.22 0.66
CA THR A 14 6.95 -19.92 1.20
C THR A 14 7.24 -19.99 2.71
N GLY A 15 7.90 -18.99 3.28
CA GLY A 15 8.09 -18.87 4.73
C GLY A 15 6.78 -18.85 5.53
N ALA A 16 5.66 -18.41 4.94
CA ALA A 16 4.35 -18.44 5.58
C ALA A 16 3.76 -19.87 5.62
N GLU A 17 3.97 -20.63 4.55
CA GLU A 17 3.57 -22.04 4.51
C GLU A 17 4.40 -22.87 5.48
N ILE A 18 5.70 -22.61 5.59
CA ILE A 18 6.57 -23.23 6.60
C ILE A 18 6.06 -22.93 8.01
N ALA A 19 5.66 -21.68 8.29
CA ALA A 19 5.11 -21.31 9.59
C ALA A 19 3.85 -22.10 9.95
N ARG A 20 2.95 -22.30 8.98
CA ARG A 20 1.74 -23.15 9.15
C ARG A 20 2.09 -24.61 9.36
N LEU A 21 3.03 -25.16 8.55
CA LEU A 21 3.49 -26.54 8.69
C LEU A 21 4.07 -26.84 10.09
N ALA A 22 4.77 -25.85 10.66
CA ALA A 22 5.42 -25.98 11.95
C ALA A 22 4.54 -25.52 13.14
N GLY A 23 3.34 -24.98 12.90
CA GLY A 23 2.46 -24.44 13.95
C GLY A 23 3.06 -23.21 14.65
N VAL A 24 3.84 -22.36 13.94
CA VAL A 24 4.55 -21.21 14.52
C VAL A 24 4.25 -19.92 13.74
N THR A 25 4.72 -18.79 14.27
CA THR A 25 4.59 -17.49 13.58
C THR A 25 5.62 -17.34 12.44
N ARG A 26 5.34 -16.50 11.43
CA ARG A 26 6.29 -16.14 10.37
C ARG A 26 7.62 -15.57 10.92
N ALA A 27 7.55 -14.82 12.02
CA ALA A 27 8.73 -14.29 12.70
C ALA A 27 9.62 -15.42 13.22
N ALA A 28 9.04 -16.51 13.73
CA ALA A 28 9.80 -17.69 14.17
C ALA A 28 10.55 -18.35 13.00
N VAL A 29 9.91 -18.52 11.82
CA VAL A 29 10.58 -19.06 10.62
C VAL A 29 11.70 -18.15 10.14
N SER A 30 11.49 -16.82 10.17
CA SER A 30 12.54 -15.84 9.84
C SER A 30 13.73 -15.92 10.80
N ASN A 31 13.47 -16.19 12.08
CA ASN A 31 14.51 -16.41 13.09
C ASN A 31 15.23 -17.73 12.88
N TRP A 32 14.51 -18.82 12.52
CA TRP A 32 15.13 -20.10 12.19
C TRP A 32 16.13 -19.96 11.05
N ARG A 33 15.74 -19.32 9.96
CA ARG A 33 16.60 -19.05 8.80
C ARG A 33 17.90 -18.31 9.18
N ARG A 34 17.88 -17.45 10.21
CA ARG A 34 19.05 -16.69 10.66
C ARG A 34 19.89 -17.46 11.69
N ARG A 35 19.25 -18.36 12.46
CA ARG A 35 19.85 -19.00 13.63
C ARG A 35 20.39 -20.41 13.35
N TYR A 36 19.86 -21.09 12.35
CA TYR A 36 20.22 -22.45 12.04
C TYR A 36 20.89 -22.52 10.67
N ASP A 37 22.18 -22.86 10.64
CA ASP A 37 22.96 -22.96 9.42
C ASP A 37 22.50 -24.12 8.51
N ASP A 38 21.80 -25.13 9.11
CA ASP A 38 21.21 -26.27 8.43
C ASP A 38 19.79 -26.04 7.95
N PHE A 39 19.24 -24.80 8.06
CA PHE A 39 17.93 -24.46 7.51
C PHE A 39 17.96 -24.56 5.98
N PRO A 40 16.93 -25.14 5.33
CA PRO A 40 16.90 -25.33 3.88
C PRO A 40 17.27 -24.08 3.09
N ALA A 41 18.12 -24.23 2.09
CA ALA A 41 18.45 -23.14 1.18
C ALA A 41 17.26 -22.79 0.27
N PRO A 42 17.10 -21.53 -0.15
CA PRO A 42 16.08 -21.18 -1.13
C PRO A 42 16.29 -21.94 -2.44
N ALA A 43 15.25 -22.61 -2.91
CA ALA A 43 15.22 -23.30 -4.20
C ALA A 43 14.68 -22.41 -5.34
N GLY A 44 14.20 -21.19 -5.01
CA GLY A 44 13.68 -20.23 -5.98
C GLY A 44 13.10 -18.97 -5.30
N GLY A 45 12.42 -18.13 -6.07
CA GLY A 45 11.82 -16.89 -5.59
C GLY A 45 12.78 -15.71 -5.57
N ALA A 46 12.27 -14.51 -5.25
CA ALA A 46 13.08 -13.29 -5.11
C ALA A 46 13.76 -13.26 -3.71
N ALA A 47 14.82 -12.47 -3.56
CA ALA A 47 15.58 -12.35 -2.31
C ALA A 47 14.71 -11.96 -1.09
N ASN A 48 13.67 -11.15 -1.30
CA ASN A 48 12.70 -10.72 -0.29
C ASN A 48 11.51 -11.68 -0.13
N SER A 49 11.35 -12.67 -1.04
CA SER A 49 10.29 -13.68 -1.02
C SER A 49 10.82 -15.04 -1.49
N PRO A 50 11.73 -15.66 -0.73
CA PRO A 50 12.33 -16.93 -1.11
C PRO A 50 11.33 -18.08 -1.04
N LEU A 51 11.48 -19.03 -1.96
CA LEU A 51 10.77 -20.29 -2.02
C LEU A 51 11.72 -21.44 -1.66
N TYR A 52 11.21 -22.43 -0.95
CA TYR A 52 11.99 -23.57 -0.45
C TYR A 52 11.37 -24.89 -0.96
N ALA A 53 12.18 -25.90 -1.23
CA ALA A 53 11.66 -27.21 -1.56
C ALA A 53 10.91 -27.79 -0.34
N LEU A 54 9.67 -28.22 -0.55
CA LEU A 54 8.82 -28.76 0.52
C LEU A 54 9.47 -29.97 1.20
N THR A 55 10.08 -30.86 0.42
CA THR A 55 10.77 -32.04 0.93
C THR A 55 11.93 -31.71 1.87
N ASP A 56 12.72 -30.66 1.53
CA ASP A 56 13.85 -30.24 2.36
C ASP A 56 13.38 -29.60 3.67
N VAL A 57 12.30 -28.80 3.58
CA VAL A 57 11.67 -28.18 4.75
C VAL A 57 11.09 -29.26 5.68
N GLN A 58 10.39 -30.23 5.14
CA GLN A 58 9.85 -31.34 5.92
C GLN A 58 10.95 -32.11 6.64
N GLY A 59 11.97 -32.54 5.89
CA GLY A 59 13.11 -33.25 6.46
C GLY A 59 13.83 -32.45 7.55
N TRP A 60 13.91 -31.12 7.41
CA TRP A 60 14.47 -30.25 8.45
C TRP A 60 13.57 -30.16 9.69
N LEU A 61 12.24 -29.96 9.50
CA LEU A 61 11.27 -29.90 10.60
C LEU A 61 11.25 -31.21 11.39
N ASP A 62 11.32 -32.35 10.72
CA ASP A 62 11.37 -33.66 11.34
C ASP A 62 12.63 -33.84 12.19
N ARG A 63 13.81 -33.47 11.65
CA ARG A 63 15.08 -33.48 12.41
C ARG A 63 15.04 -32.59 13.64
N GLN A 64 14.40 -31.42 13.53
CA GLN A 64 14.26 -30.49 14.64
C GLN A 64 13.09 -30.82 15.58
N ARG A 65 12.32 -31.90 15.31
CA ARG A 65 11.06 -32.23 15.99
C ARG A 65 10.07 -31.07 16.01
N LYS A 66 10.03 -30.28 14.95
CA LYS A 66 9.22 -29.09 14.78
C LYS A 66 8.16 -29.26 13.67
N GLY A 67 8.18 -30.39 12.96
CA GLY A 67 7.24 -30.73 11.90
C GLY A 67 5.93 -31.28 12.46
N GLN A 68 4.81 -30.81 11.92
CA GLN A 68 3.55 -31.56 11.90
C GLN A 68 3.43 -32.19 10.52
N GLU A 69 2.67 -33.27 10.41
CA GLU A 69 2.32 -33.86 9.10
C GLU A 69 1.78 -32.73 8.20
N VAL A 70 2.18 -32.71 6.93
CA VAL A 70 1.68 -31.76 5.95
C VAL A 70 0.18 -31.90 5.86
N SER A 71 -0.58 -30.83 6.10
CA SER A 71 -2.04 -30.99 6.02
C SER A 71 -2.44 -31.37 4.58
N PRO A 72 -3.38 -32.28 4.42
CA PRO A 72 -3.84 -32.71 3.09
C PRO A 72 -4.29 -31.57 2.18
N GLU A 73 -4.74 -30.44 2.76
CA GLU A 73 -5.08 -29.23 2.00
C GLU A 73 -3.85 -28.52 1.42
N VAL A 74 -2.71 -28.54 2.12
CA VAL A 74 -1.45 -28.00 1.59
C VAL A 74 -0.98 -28.84 0.43
N GLU A 75 -1.09 -30.18 0.54
CA GLU A 75 -0.75 -31.07 -0.56
C GLU A 75 -1.65 -30.86 -1.78
N LEU A 76 -2.96 -30.69 -1.57
CA LEU A 76 -3.90 -30.38 -2.65
C LEU A 76 -3.53 -29.05 -3.31
N TRP A 77 -3.24 -28.00 -2.52
CA TRP A 77 -2.83 -26.70 -3.04
C TRP A 77 -1.58 -26.79 -3.91
N GLN A 78 -0.59 -27.58 -3.50
CA GLN A 78 0.64 -27.76 -4.29
C GLN A 78 0.38 -28.55 -5.58
N ALA A 79 -0.46 -29.58 -5.51
CA ALA A 79 -0.88 -30.32 -6.70
C ALA A 79 -1.62 -29.42 -7.71
N MET A 80 -2.51 -28.56 -7.23
CA MET A 80 -3.19 -27.56 -8.06
C MET A 80 -2.20 -26.57 -8.69
N ARG A 81 -1.25 -26.05 -7.93
CA ARG A 81 -0.22 -25.13 -8.47
C ARG A 81 0.63 -25.81 -9.55
N ALA A 82 0.98 -27.07 -9.37
CA ALA A 82 1.74 -27.83 -10.37
C ALA A 82 0.92 -28.09 -11.65
N ALA A 83 -0.39 -28.34 -11.51
CA ALA A 83 -1.27 -28.68 -12.63
C ALA A 83 -1.76 -27.44 -13.42
N TYR A 84 -2.06 -26.34 -12.74
CA TYR A 84 -2.72 -25.17 -13.34
C TYR A 84 -1.80 -23.96 -13.51
N GLY A 85 -0.69 -23.88 -12.78
CA GLY A 85 0.26 -22.75 -12.91
C GLY A 85 -0.41 -21.38 -12.77
N ASP A 86 -0.35 -20.58 -13.84
CA ASP A 86 -0.98 -19.25 -13.89
C ASP A 86 -2.51 -19.30 -14.06
N GLN A 87 -3.07 -20.47 -14.39
CA GLN A 87 -4.53 -20.68 -14.54
C GLN A 87 -5.17 -21.18 -13.24
N MET A 88 -4.71 -20.71 -12.09
CA MET A 88 -5.21 -21.18 -10.79
C MET A 88 -6.70 -20.95 -10.59
N VAL A 89 -7.29 -19.89 -11.14
CA VAL A 89 -8.74 -19.62 -11.05
C VAL A 89 -9.53 -20.69 -11.78
N SER A 90 -9.08 -21.12 -12.98
CA SER A 90 -9.66 -22.25 -13.70
C SER A 90 -9.60 -23.53 -12.87
N GLY A 91 -8.46 -23.79 -12.22
CA GLY A 91 -8.32 -24.93 -11.30
C GLY A 91 -9.29 -24.89 -10.11
N LEU A 92 -9.45 -23.71 -9.50
CA LEU A 92 -10.41 -23.48 -8.42
C LEU A 92 -11.86 -23.73 -8.89
N ALA A 93 -12.23 -23.21 -10.07
CA ALA A 93 -13.54 -23.44 -10.65
C ALA A 93 -13.80 -24.93 -10.92
N GLN A 94 -12.83 -25.65 -11.47
CA GLN A 94 -12.96 -27.09 -11.75
C GLN A 94 -13.08 -27.92 -10.46
N VAL A 95 -12.27 -27.66 -9.45
CA VAL A 95 -12.35 -28.33 -8.13
C VAL A 95 -13.69 -28.05 -7.48
N THR A 96 -14.16 -26.80 -7.49
CA THR A 96 -15.45 -26.42 -6.90
C THR A 96 -16.62 -27.07 -7.64
N ALA A 97 -16.59 -27.14 -8.98
CA ALA A 97 -17.59 -27.82 -9.78
C ALA A 97 -17.65 -29.33 -9.44
N ALA A 98 -16.50 -29.98 -9.28
CA ALA A 98 -16.43 -31.39 -8.89
C ALA A 98 -17.01 -31.63 -7.48
N LEU A 99 -16.74 -30.74 -6.53
CA LEU A 99 -17.28 -30.79 -5.17
C LEU A 99 -18.79 -30.51 -5.11
N ALA A 100 -19.29 -29.64 -6.03
CA ALA A 100 -20.73 -29.39 -6.21
C ALA A 100 -21.46 -30.49 -7.00
N GLY A 101 -20.77 -31.55 -7.43
CA GLY A 101 -21.35 -32.65 -8.22
C GLY A 101 -21.72 -32.24 -9.66
N GLN A 102 -21.22 -31.14 -10.15
CA GLN A 102 -21.47 -30.67 -11.53
C GLN A 102 -20.55 -31.41 -12.52
N LYS A 103 -21.09 -31.69 -13.72
CA LYS A 103 -20.29 -32.24 -14.83
C LYS A 103 -19.37 -31.14 -15.39
N GLY A 104 -18.08 -31.43 -15.45
CA GLY A 104 -17.06 -30.52 -15.99
C GLY A 104 -15.92 -31.30 -16.65
N PRO A 105 -14.89 -30.61 -17.18
CA PRO A 105 -13.66 -31.25 -17.59
C PRO A 105 -13.08 -31.99 -16.38
N GLY A 106 -12.55 -33.20 -16.61
CA GLY A 106 -11.98 -34.02 -15.53
C GLY A 106 -10.81 -33.30 -14.85
N LEU A 107 -10.72 -33.43 -13.54
CA LEU A 107 -9.56 -32.97 -12.80
C LEU A 107 -8.32 -33.80 -13.15
N PRO A 108 -7.10 -33.24 -13.12
CA PRO A 108 -5.86 -34.03 -13.16
C PRO A 108 -5.86 -35.10 -12.07
N ASP A 109 -5.34 -36.31 -12.36
CA ASP A 109 -5.48 -37.48 -11.49
C ASP A 109 -5.01 -37.24 -10.04
N ASP A 110 -3.87 -36.56 -9.85
CA ASP A 110 -3.34 -36.24 -8.53
C ASP A 110 -4.24 -35.26 -7.76
N VAL A 111 -4.77 -34.22 -8.44
CA VAL A 111 -5.73 -33.26 -7.86
C VAL A 111 -7.04 -33.98 -7.51
N SER A 112 -7.58 -34.81 -8.43
CA SER A 112 -8.82 -35.56 -8.23
C SER A 112 -8.75 -36.47 -7.03
N THR A 113 -7.65 -37.23 -6.88
CA THR A 113 -7.44 -38.16 -5.76
C THR A 113 -7.46 -37.42 -4.42
N ARG A 114 -6.76 -36.26 -4.33
CA ARG A 114 -6.69 -35.46 -3.10
C ARG A 114 -8.02 -34.77 -2.77
N VAL A 115 -8.71 -34.22 -3.77
CA VAL A 115 -10.04 -33.63 -3.60
C VAL A 115 -11.03 -34.68 -3.06
N GLN A 116 -11.05 -35.86 -3.64
CA GLN A 116 -11.92 -36.94 -3.17
C GLN A 116 -11.59 -37.41 -1.73
N ALA A 117 -10.31 -37.47 -1.38
CA ALA A 117 -9.89 -37.82 -0.02
C ALA A 117 -10.38 -36.77 0.99
N LEU A 118 -10.19 -35.47 0.71
CA LEU A 118 -10.62 -34.36 1.57
C LEU A 118 -12.15 -34.28 1.67
N ALA A 119 -12.87 -34.43 0.56
CA ALA A 119 -14.34 -34.39 0.54
C ALA A 119 -15.01 -35.50 1.36
N ARG A 120 -14.32 -36.65 1.59
CA ARG A 120 -14.82 -37.73 2.47
C ARG A 120 -14.70 -37.41 3.96
N THR A 121 -13.78 -36.55 4.35
CA THR A 121 -13.42 -36.29 5.74
C THR A 121 -13.84 -34.91 6.24
N GLY A 122 -14.18 -33.98 5.32
CA GLY A 122 -14.47 -32.59 5.63
C GLY A 122 -15.63 -32.00 4.81
N SER A 123 -15.94 -30.74 5.12
CA SER A 123 -16.93 -29.95 4.39
C SER A 123 -16.36 -29.46 3.05
N SER A 124 -17.11 -29.67 1.96
CA SER A 124 -16.76 -29.10 0.64
C SER A 124 -16.69 -27.54 0.68
N VAL A 125 -17.56 -26.92 1.47
CA VAL A 125 -17.57 -25.47 1.67
C VAL A 125 -16.27 -24.99 2.33
N ASP A 126 -15.86 -25.65 3.42
CA ASP A 126 -14.65 -25.28 4.16
C ASP A 126 -13.40 -25.48 3.29
N LEU A 127 -13.38 -26.55 2.50
CA LEU A 127 -12.29 -26.83 1.57
C LEU A 127 -12.18 -25.73 0.51
N VAL A 128 -13.29 -25.33 -0.12
CA VAL A 128 -13.29 -24.27 -1.14
C VAL A 128 -12.93 -22.91 -0.53
N ASN A 129 -13.43 -22.61 0.66
CA ASN A 129 -13.04 -21.38 1.37
C ASN A 129 -11.53 -21.38 1.69
N GLY A 130 -10.99 -22.47 2.22
CA GLY A 130 -9.56 -22.58 2.49
C GLY A 130 -8.67 -22.46 1.24
N LEU A 131 -9.11 -23.01 0.10
CA LEU A 131 -8.42 -22.83 -1.19
C LEU A 131 -8.52 -21.39 -1.69
N THR A 132 -9.68 -20.75 -1.52
CA THR A 132 -9.91 -19.34 -1.87
C THR A 132 -8.98 -18.43 -1.05
N ASP A 133 -8.90 -18.62 0.27
CA ASP A 133 -8.03 -17.85 1.14
C ASP A 133 -6.55 -17.97 0.75
N ARG A 134 -6.14 -19.20 0.38
CA ARG A 134 -4.77 -19.44 -0.12
C ARG A 134 -4.51 -18.73 -1.46
N PHE A 135 -5.51 -18.71 -2.34
CA PHE A 135 -5.42 -17.99 -3.60
C PHE A 135 -5.31 -16.49 -3.37
N MET A 136 -6.17 -15.92 -2.54
CA MET A 136 -6.13 -14.50 -2.15
C MET A 136 -4.78 -14.13 -1.52
N ASP A 137 -4.28 -14.96 -0.62
CA ASP A 137 -2.95 -14.80 -0.02
C ASP A 137 -1.81 -14.86 -1.05
N SER A 138 -1.94 -15.70 -2.08
CA SER A 138 -0.96 -15.81 -3.16
C SER A 138 -1.00 -14.58 -4.09
N ALA A 139 -2.19 -14.18 -4.51
CA ALA A 139 -2.44 -13.00 -5.33
C ALA A 139 -1.91 -11.72 -4.64
N ARG A 140 -2.22 -11.55 -3.36
CA ARG A 140 -1.70 -10.44 -2.55
C ARG A 140 -0.17 -10.39 -2.52
N ARG A 141 0.51 -11.53 -2.39
CA ARG A 141 1.98 -11.60 -2.40
C ARG A 141 2.58 -11.31 -3.77
N ALA A 142 1.86 -11.64 -4.82
CA ALA A 142 2.24 -11.33 -6.20
C ALA A 142 1.98 -9.87 -6.58
N GLY A 143 1.27 -9.09 -5.73
CA GLY A 143 0.84 -7.73 -6.04
C GLY A 143 -0.24 -7.70 -7.14
N SER A 144 -1.01 -8.78 -7.27
CA SER A 144 -2.08 -8.90 -8.26
C SER A 144 -3.31 -8.12 -7.82
N ASP A 145 -3.96 -7.45 -8.77
CA ASP A 145 -5.22 -6.73 -8.63
C ASP A 145 -6.46 -7.59 -8.98
N GLN A 146 -6.25 -8.88 -9.26
CA GLN A 146 -7.33 -9.81 -9.63
C GLN A 146 -8.30 -10.13 -8.48
N VAL A 147 -7.97 -9.77 -7.24
CA VAL A 147 -8.77 -10.11 -6.07
C VAL A 147 -8.82 -8.94 -5.11
N THR A 148 -10.03 -8.51 -4.75
CA THR A 148 -10.26 -7.50 -3.71
C THR A 148 -9.66 -7.95 -2.37
N PRO A 149 -8.73 -7.17 -1.77
CA PRO A 149 -8.12 -7.51 -0.50
C PRO A 149 -9.15 -7.54 0.64
N GLU A 150 -8.97 -8.43 1.61
CA GLU A 150 -9.84 -8.55 2.80
C GLU A 150 -10.03 -7.23 3.55
N ARG A 151 -8.98 -6.37 3.60
CA ARG A 151 -9.06 -5.05 4.22
C ARG A 151 -10.02 -4.12 3.50
N VAL A 152 -10.06 -4.19 2.17
CA VAL A 152 -11.02 -3.44 1.33
C VAL A 152 -12.44 -3.99 1.55
N VAL A 153 -12.60 -5.30 1.55
CA VAL A 153 -13.90 -5.95 1.83
C VAL A 153 -14.45 -5.50 3.19
N ARG A 154 -13.60 -5.51 4.23
CA ARG A 154 -13.96 -5.05 5.57
C ARG A 154 -14.39 -3.58 5.57
N ALA A 155 -13.66 -2.72 4.86
CA ALA A 155 -13.97 -1.31 4.75
C ALA A 155 -15.30 -1.08 3.99
N VAL A 156 -15.51 -1.76 2.85
CA VAL A 156 -16.78 -1.66 2.11
C VAL A 156 -17.95 -2.12 2.99
N ARG A 157 -17.83 -3.24 3.71
CA ARG A 157 -18.88 -3.72 4.62
C ARG A 157 -19.18 -2.75 5.77
N HIS A 158 -18.16 -2.05 6.29
CA HIS A 158 -18.33 -1.09 7.38
C HIS A 158 -19.08 0.16 6.93
N PHE A 159 -18.77 0.68 5.73
CA PHE A 159 -19.37 1.92 5.23
C PHE A 159 -20.60 1.71 4.33
N ALA A 160 -20.87 0.47 3.92
CA ALA A 160 -22.08 0.16 3.16
C ALA A 160 -23.34 0.24 4.06
N PRO A 161 -24.46 0.73 3.53
CA PRO A 161 -25.70 0.70 4.26
C PRO A 161 -26.18 -0.74 4.48
N GLU A 162 -26.88 -1.00 5.57
CA GLU A 162 -27.54 -2.28 5.83
C GLU A 162 -28.60 -2.56 4.77
N LEU A 163 -28.55 -3.76 4.20
CA LEU A 163 -29.51 -4.20 3.20
C LEU A 163 -30.75 -4.79 3.88
N ARG A 164 -31.92 -4.37 3.42
CA ARG A 164 -33.19 -4.96 3.84
C ARG A 164 -33.40 -6.33 3.18
N SER A 165 -34.16 -7.21 3.83
CA SER A 165 -34.57 -8.46 3.19
C SER A 165 -35.27 -8.19 1.86
N GLY A 166 -34.90 -8.94 0.82
CA GLY A 166 -35.39 -8.76 -0.54
C GLY A 166 -34.70 -7.66 -1.35
N ALA A 167 -33.73 -6.94 -0.76
CA ALA A 167 -32.93 -5.96 -1.48
C ALA A 167 -32.11 -6.60 -2.62
N THR A 168 -31.73 -5.76 -3.55
CA THR A 168 -30.89 -6.15 -4.69
C THR A 168 -29.49 -5.56 -4.54
N LEU A 169 -28.48 -6.42 -4.58
CA LEU A 169 -27.06 -6.08 -4.58
C LEU A 169 -26.47 -6.35 -5.96
N PHE A 170 -25.65 -5.43 -6.47
CA PHE A 170 -24.96 -5.60 -7.74
C PHE A 170 -23.45 -5.30 -7.59
N ASP A 171 -22.63 -6.13 -8.24
CA ASP A 171 -21.21 -5.92 -8.40
C ASP A 171 -20.82 -6.10 -9.87
N PRO A 172 -20.54 -5.00 -10.61
CA PRO A 172 -20.24 -5.06 -12.04
C PRO A 172 -18.82 -5.52 -12.39
N ALA A 173 -17.94 -5.72 -11.39
CA ALA A 173 -16.58 -6.22 -11.57
C ALA A 173 -16.24 -7.22 -10.44
N CYS A 174 -17.08 -8.25 -10.31
CA CYS A 174 -17.13 -9.06 -9.09
C CYS A 174 -15.94 -10.01 -8.89
N GLY A 175 -15.07 -10.18 -9.86
CA GLY A 175 -13.94 -11.10 -9.78
C GLY A 175 -14.38 -12.52 -9.39
N ILE A 176 -13.70 -13.12 -8.45
CA ILE A 176 -14.06 -14.42 -7.87
C ILE A 176 -15.18 -14.34 -6.81
N GLY A 177 -15.92 -13.23 -6.77
CA GLY A 177 -17.08 -13.02 -5.92
C GLY A 177 -16.76 -12.71 -4.45
N VAL A 178 -15.54 -12.28 -4.10
CA VAL A 178 -15.18 -12.03 -2.69
C VAL A 178 -16.01 -10.90 -2.10
N LEU A 179 -16.06 -9.75 -2.78
CA LEU A 179 -16.81 -8.58 -2.32
C LEU A 179 -18.31 -8.85 -2.34
N LEU A 180 -18.84 -9.31 -3.47
CA LEU A 180 -20.26 -9.62 -3.66
C LEU A 180 -20.80 -10.56 -2.56
N LEU A 181 -20.14 -11.70 -2.33
CA LEU A 181 -20.59 -12.70 -1.37
C LEU A 181 -20.40 -12.25 0.09
N SER A 182 -19.41 -11.39 0.35
CA SER A 182 -19.14 -10.89 1.71
C SER A 182 -20.13 -9.83 2.14
N VAL A 183 -20.58 -8.95 1.23
CA VAL A 183 -21.58 -7.91 1.51
C VAL A 183 -22.99 -8.52 1.59
N ALA A 184 -23.27 -9.53 0.80
CA ALA A 184 -24.53 -10.25 0.77
C ALA A 184 -24.69 -11.26 1.94
N SER A 185 -24.33 -10.88 3.15
CA SER A 185 -24.29 -11.82 4.30
C SER A 185 -25.67 -12.30 4.77
N GLU A 186 -26.74 -11.56 4.43
CA GLU A 186 -28.11 -11.87 4.87
C GLU A 186 -28.87 -12.72 3.83
N ALA A 187 -29.55 -13.75 4.30
CA ALA A 187 -30.42 -14.57 3.46
C ALA A 187 -31.57 -13.73 2.89
N GLY A 188 -31.81 -13.88 1.57
CA GLY A 188 -32.88 -13.18 0.87
C GLY A 188 -32.45 -11.90 0.12
N THR A 189 -31.18 -11.53 0.14
CA THR A 189 -30.64 -10.49 -0.74
C THR A 189 -30.38 -11.06 -2.13
N ARG A 190 -31.02 -10.51 -3.16
CA ARG A 190 -30.77 -10.90 -4.56
C ARG A 190 -29.46 -10.27 -5.03
N CYS A 191 -28.50 -11.12 -5.39
CA CYS A 191 -27.17 -10.70 -5.78
C CYS A 191 -26.92 -10.94 -7.26
N TYR A 192 -26.42 -9.91 -7.92
CA TYR A 192 -26.03 -9.97 -9.32
C TYR A 192 -24.55 -9.59 -9.43
N GLY A 193 -23.81 -10.36 -10.22
CA GLY A 193 -22.41 -10.09 -10.51
C GLY A 193 -22.13 -10.18 -11.99
N GLN A 194 -21.24 -9.34 -12.48
CA GLN A 194 -20.67 -9.48 -13.81
C GLN A 194 -19.15 -9.42 -13.73
N GLU A 195 -18.49 -10.27 -14.50
CA GLU A 195 -17.04 -10.38 -14.51
C GLU A 195 -16.55 -10.70 -15.93
N VAL A 196 -15.50 -10.01 -16.39
CA VAL A 196 -14.97 -10.16 -17.74
C VAL A 196 -14.27 -11.50 -17.96
N ASP A 197 -13.64 -12.03 -16.93
CA ASP A 197 -12.95 -13.33 -16.98
C ASP A 197 -13.92 -14.48 -16.72
N ASP A 198 -14.06 -15.37 -17.71
CA ASP A 198 -15.01 -16.49 -17.69
C ASP A 198 -14.76 -17.44 -16.50
N ASP A 199 -13.50 -17.72 -16.18
CA ASP A 199 -13.15 -18.65 -15.09
C ASP A 199 -13.43 -18.03 -13.71
N SER A 200 -13.19 -16.74 -13.56
CA SER A 200 -13.52 -15.98 -12.34
C SER A 200 -15.03 -15.91 -12.12
N ALA A 201 -15.80 -15.55 -13.15
CA ALA A 201 -17.26 -15.53 -13.09
C ALA A 201 -17.83 -16.90 -12.74
N ARG A 202 -17.34 -17.95 -13.41
CA ARG A 202 -17.74 -19.33 -13.15
C ARG A 202 -17.39 -19.75 -11.71
N PHE A 203 -16.21 -19.43 -11.22
CA PHE A 203 -15.81 -19.75 -9.87
C PHE A 203 -16.67 -19.03 -8.83
N ALA A 204 -16.95 -17.75 -9.04
CA ALA A 204 -17.85 -16.97 -8.18
C ALA A 204 -19.25 -17.60 -8.09
N GLN A 205 -19.84 -17.99 -9.23
CA GLN A 205 -21.15 -18.67 -9.28
C GLN A 205 -21.11 -20.01 -8.55
N LEU A 206 -20.09 -20.84 -8.79
CA LEU A 206 -19.94 -22.14 -8.14
C LEU A 206 -19.76 -22.04 -6.61
N ARG A 207 -19.07 -21.00 -6.13
CA ARG A 207 -19.00 -20.71 -4.70
C ARG A 207 -20.37 -20.39 -4.11
N ALA A 208 -21.15 -19.57 -4.79
CA ALA A 208 -22.52 -19.26 -4.38
C ALA A 208 -23.40 -20.52 -4.35
N ASP A 209 -23.33 -21.33 -5.39
CA ASP A 209 -24.09 -22.59 -5.47
C ASP A 209 -23.72 -23.55 -4.32
N LEU A 210 -22.42 -23.69 -4.03
CA LEU A 210 -21.92 -24.53 -2.95
C LEU A 210 -22.35 -24.04 -1.56
N LEU A 211 -22.49 -22.73 -1.38
CA LEU A 211 -23.05 -22.10 -0.18
C LEU A 211 -24.59 -22.19 -0.10
N GLY A 212 -25.24 -22.79 -1.08
CA GLY A 212 -26.71 -22.87 -1.17
C GLY A 212 -27.41 -21.53 -1.47
N ARG A 213 -26.68 -20.55 -2.03
CA ARG A 213 -27.14 -19.19 -2.34
C ARG A 213 -27.80 -19.16 -3.74
N SER A 214 -29.03 -19.62 -3.81
CA SER A 214 -29.83 -19.60 -5.06
C SER A 214 -30.26 -18.18 -5.48
N ASP A 215 -30.09 -17.21 -4.60
CA ASP A 215 -30.35 -15.78 -4.80
C ASP A 215 -29.17 -15.03 -5.45
N VAL A 216 -28.05 -15.70 -5.74
CA VAL A 216 -26.87 -15.14 -6.38
C VAL A 216 -26.80 -15.58 -7.84
N ARG A 217 -26.57 -14.60 -8.73
CA ARG A 217 -26.33 -14.82 -10.18
C ARG A 217 -25.11 -14.07 -10.64
N VAL A 218 -24.10 -14.79 -11.11
CA VAL A 218 -22.89 -14.24 -11.70
C VAL A 218 -22.79 -14.66 -13.16
N VAL A 219 -22.51 -13.70 -14.03
CA VAL A 219 -22.42 -13.92 -15.49
C VAL A 219 -21.11 -13.34 -16.02
N ALA A 220 -20.47 -14.04 -16.95
CA ALA A 220 -19.30 -13.56 -17.64
C ALA A 220 -19.68 -12.50 -18.69
N GLY A 221 -18.86 -11.43 -18.79
CA GLY A 221 -19.00 -10.37 -19.77
C GLY A 221 -18.32 -9.06 -19.38
N ASP A 222 -17.97 -8.25 -20.35
CA ASP A 222 -17.44 -6.90 -20.15
C ASP A 222 -18.57 -5.93 -19.76
N SER A 223 -18.66 -5.55 -18.52
CA SER A 223 -19.75 -4.71 -17.98
C SER A 223 -19.85 -3.35 -18.65
N LEU A 224 -18.75 -2.78 -19.12
CA LEU A 224 -18.80 -1.49 -19.82
C LEU A 224 -19.27 -1.65 -21.27
N ARG A 225 -18.79 -2.67 -22.01
CA ARG A 225 -19.08 -2.86 -23.43
C ARG A 225 -20.25 -3.79 -23.71
N ALA A 226 -20.49 -4.75 -22.84
CA ALA A 226 -21.50 -5.80 -23.01
C ALA A 226 -22.23 -6.07 -21.67
N ASP A 227 -22.92 -5.04 -21.19
CA ASP A 227 -23.73 -5.09 -19.98
C ASP A 227 -24.83 -6.16 -20.12
N VAL A 228 -24.78 -7.19 -19.29
CA VAL A 228 -25.78 -8.28 -19.31
C VAL A 228 -27.02 -7.99 -18.47
N TRP A 229 -26.99 -6.93 -17.69
CA TRP A 229 -28.06 -6.52 -16.79
C TRP A 229 -28.58 -5.08 -17.06
N PRO A 230 -28.79 -4.63 -18.31
CA PRO A 230 -28.98 -3.21 -18.64
C PRO A 230 -30.14 -2.52 -17.90
N ASP A 231 -31.19 -3.29 -17.56
CA ASP A 231 -32.36 -2.79 -16.86
C ASP A 231 -32.30 -2.99 -15.33
N LEU A 232 -31.24 -3.61 -14.82
CA LEU A 232 -31.09 -3.86 -13.39
C LEU A 232 -30.98 -2.54 -12.62
N LYS A 233 -31.79 -2.41 -11.54
CA LYS A 233 -31.68 -1.33 -10.56
C LYS A 233 -31.49 -1.95 -9.18
N ALA A 234 -30.34 -1.71 -8.59
CA ALA A 234 -29.93 -2.27 -7.32
C ALA A 234 -30.12 -1.25 -6.18
N ASP A 235 -30.48 -1.75 -5.01
CA ASP A 235 -30.52 -0.96 -3.78
C ASP A 235 -29.11 -0.61 -3.29
N LEU A 236 -28.16 -1.50 -3.58
CA LEU A 236 -26.73 -1.27 -3.33
C LEU A 236 -25.90 -1.77 -4.52
N VAL A 237 -25.02 -0.94 -5.01
CA VAL A 237 -23.94 -1.34 -5.93
C VAL A 237 -22.62 -1.24 -5.18
N VAL A 238 -21.85 -2.33 -5.18
CA VAL A 238 -20.46 -2.35 -4.67
C VAL A 238 -19.53 -2.63 -5.83
N CYS A 239 -18.36 -2.01 -5.85
CA CYS A 239 -17.40 -2.27 -6.92
C CYS A 239 -15.98 -1.92 -6.48
N ASP A 240 -15.06 -2.85 -6.73
CA ASP A 240 -13.62 -2.62 -6.71
C ASP A 240 -13.13 -2.76 -8.17
N PRO A 241 -13.26 -1.70 -9.00
CA PRO A 241 -13.02 -1.80 -10.43
C PRO A 241 -11.54 -1.92 -10.76
N PRO A 242 -11.17 -2.45 -11.93
CA PRO A 242 -9.79 -2.45 -12.37
C PRO A 242 -9.27 -1.01 -12.48
N ALA A 243 -8.15 -0.73 -11.79
CA ALA A 243 -7.56 0.61 -11.72
C ALA A 243 -6.58 0.86 -12.88
N GLY A 244 -6.49 2.13 -13.31
CA GLY A 244 -5.53 2.55 -14.32
C GLY A 244 -5.80 2.07 -15.73
N VAL A 245 -6.98 1.51 -16.02
CA VAL A 245 -7.35 1.02 -17.35
C VAL A 245 -7.70 2.19 -18.26
N THR A 246 -6.89 2.40 -19.29
CA THR A 246 -7.11 3.45 -20.31
C THR A 246 -7.92 2.96 -21.51
N GLU A 247 -7.97 1.65 -21.75
CA GLU A 247 -8.68 1.01 -22.87
C GLU A 247 -10.08 0.50 -22.46
N TRP A 248 -10.82 1.32 -21.70
CA TRP A 248 -12.14 0.96 -21.17
C TRP A 248 -13.29 1.02 -22.20
N GLY A 249 -12.99 1.21 -23.50
CA GLY A 249 -14.00 1.23 -24.56
C GLY A 249 -14.57 2.62 -24.88
N ARG A 250 -13.87 3.69 -24.48
CA ARG A 250 -14.35 5.07 -24.65
C ARG A 250 -14.86 5.40 -26.05
N GLU A 251 -14.14 4.97 -27.09
CA GLU A 251 -14.49 5.30 -28.50
C GLU A 251 -15.78 4.63 -28.93
N GLU A 252 -16.02 3.41 -28.47
CA GLU A 252 -17.23 2.62 -28.74
C GLU A 252 -18.44 3.15 -27.96
N LEU A 253 -18.20 3.71 -26.77
CA LEU A 253 -19.20 4.12 -25.79
C LEU A 253 -19.44 5.65 -25.74
N LEU A 254 -18.98 6.43 -26.74
CA LEU A 254 -19.07 7.90 -26.69
C LEU A 254 -20.50 8.42 -26.52
N LEU A 255 -21.50 7.74 -27.06
CA LEU A 255 -22.92 8.12 -27.01
C LEU A 255 -23.72 7.27 -26.01
N ASP A 256 -23.07 6.58 -25.10
CA ASP A 256 -23.73 5.75 -24.11
C ASP A 256 -24.54 6.60 -23.13
N SER A 257 -25.77 6.20 -22.88
CA SER A 257 -26.71 6.91 -21.99
C SER A 257 -26.29 6.94 -20.52
N ARG A 258 -25.35 6.08 -20.13
CA ARG A 258 -24.79 6.05 -18.76
C ARG A 258 -23.95 7.29 -18.44
N TRP A 259 -23.46 8.04 -19.46
CA TRP A 259 -22.62 9.23 -19.25
C TRP A 259 -23.43 10.50 -18.91
N ASP A 260 -24.42 10.38 -18.06
CA ASP A 260 -25.30 11.48 -17.63
C ASP A 260 -24.54 12.62 -16.92
N LEU A 261 -23.43 12.30 -16.25
CA LEU A 261 -22.56 13.27 -15.58
C LEU A 261 -21.44 13.82 -16.50
N GLY A 262 -21.39 13.33 -17.73
CA GLY A 262 -20.40 13.68 -18.75
C GLY A 262 -19.52 12.50 -19.13
N THR A 263 -19.14 12.44 -20.42
CA THR A 263 -18.28 11.38 -20.96
C THR A 263 -16.89 11.42 -20.32
N PRO A 264 -16.43 10.33 -19.67
CA PRO A 264 -15.10 10.27 -19.09
C PRO A 264 -14.01 10.37 -20.17
N SER A 265 -12.87 10.95 -19.82
CA SER A 265 -11.70 10.92 -20.70
C SER A 265 -11.08 9.52 -20.77
N LYS A 266 -10.21 9.28 -21.76
CA LYS A 266 -9.50 7.99 -21.90
C LYS A 266 -8.74 7.61 -20.61
N ALA A 267 -8.19 8.59 -19.90
CA ALA A 267 -7.41 8.38 -18.65
C ALA A 267 -8.29 8.27 -17.40
N GLU A 268 -9.61 8.33 -17.51
CA GLU A 268 -10.55 8.33 -16.40
C GLU A 268 -11.47 7.10 -16.43
N GLY A 269 -10.89 5.92 -16.64
CA GLY A 269 -11.64 4.65 -16.66
C GLY A 269 -12.41 4.41 -15.37
N GLU A 270 -11.87 4.81 -14.22
CA GLU A 270 -12.54 4.66 -12.93
C GLU A 270 -13.84 5.48 -12.84
N LEU A 271 -13.89 6.65 -13.51
CA LEU A 271 -15.12 7.44 -13.60
C LEU A 271 -16.15 6.87 -14.60
N ALA A 272 -15.71 6.05 -15.56
CA ALA A 272 -16.63 5.26 -16.39
C ALA A 272 -17.30 4.16 -15.56
N TRP A 273 -16.51 3.43 -14.75
CA TRP A 273 -17.02 2.44 -13.82
C TRP A 273 -17.97 3.05 -12.79
N LEU A 274 -17.63 4.23 -12.25
CA LEU A 274 -18.50 4.94 -11.30
C LEU A 274 -19.85 5.29 -11.91
N GLN A 275 -19.87 5.82 -13.13
CA GLN A 275 -21.14 6.14 -13.82
C GLN A 275 -21.92 4.89 -14.20
N HIS A 276 -21.25 3.80 -14.56
CA HIS A 276 -21.88 2.51 -14.77
C HIS A 276 -22.56 2.01 -13.49
N ALA A 277 -21.84 1.99 -12.36
CA ALA A 277 -22.41 1.64 -11.05
C ALA A 277 -23.60 2.54 -10.69
N TYR A 278 -23.47 3.85 -10.88
CA TYR A 278 -24.55 4.80 -10.62
C TYR A 278 -25.76 4.58 -11.54
N ALA A 279 -25.56 4.23 -12.82
CA ALA A 279 -26.65 3.92 -13.74
C ALA A 279 -27.48 2.71 -13.28
N HIS A 280 -26.86 1.75 -12.63
CA HIS A 280 -27.51 0.56 -12.06
C HIS A 280 -28.10 0.77 -10.65
N THR A 281 -27.97 1.94 -10.07
CA THR A 281 -28.52 2.22 -8.75
C THR A 281 -30.00 2.60 -8.82
N ALA A 282 -30.83 2.00 -8.00
CA ALA A 282 -32.25 2.35 -7.86
C ALA A 282 -32.42 3.76 -7.26
N PRO A 283 -33.55 4.45 -7.46
CA PRO A 283 -33.88 5.65 -6.68
C PRO A 283 -33.78 5.37 -5.18
N GLY A 284 -33.12 6.23 -4.41
CA GLY A 284 -32.80 6.01 -3.00
C GLY A 284 -31.64 5.05 -2.71
N GLY A 285 -31.21 4.27 -3.70
CA GLY A 285 -30.13 3.29 -3.59
C GLY A 285 -28.74 3.92 -3.48
N HIS A 286 -27.78 3.07 -3.17
CA HIS A 286 -26.40 3.50 -2.84
C HIS A 286 -25.36 2.84 -3.76
N VAL A 287 -24.22 3.52 -3.87
CA VAL A 287 -22.98 2.95 -4.45
C VAL A 287 -21.88 3.05 -3.42
N VAL A 288 -21.12 1.98 -3.22
CA VAL A 288 -19.85 2.01 -2.46
C VAL A 288 -18.75 1.50 -3.38
N MET A 289 -17.87 2.40 -3.78
CA MET A 289 -16.88 2.13 -4.81
C MET A 289 -15.46 2.42 -4.33
N VAL A 290 -14.56 1.49 -4.60
CA VAL A 290 -13.12 1.67 -4.37
C VAL A 290 -12.53 2.51 -5.48
N MET A 291 -11.84 3.59 -5.13
CA MET A 291 -11.29 4.55 -6.09
C MET A 291 -9.83 4.85 -5.75
N PRO A 292 -8.92 4.90 -6.73
CA PRO A 292 -7.60 5.48 -6.50
C PRO A 292 -7.72 6.92 -5.97
N ALA A 293 -6.97 7.27 -4.95
CA ALA A 293 -7.04 8.60 -4.32
C ALA A 293 -6.85 9.75 -5.34
N SER A 294 -6.07 9.51 -6.40
CA SER A 294 -5.83 10.50 -7.45
C SER A 294 -7.09 10.93 -8.22
N VAL A 295 -8.13 10.09 -8.26
CA VAL A 295 -9.41 10.44 -8.92
C VAL A 295 -10.08 11.63 -8.23
N ALA A 296 -9.84 11.81 -6.93
CA ALA A 296 -10.41 12.90 -6.15
C ALA A 296 -9.95 14.29 -6.63
N TYR A 297 -8.76 14.43 -7.23
CA TYR A 297 -8.20 15.73 -7.61
C TYR A 297 -7.71 15.84 -9.06
N ARG A 298 -7.62 14.72 -9.84
CA ARG A 298 -7.16 14.78 -11.23
C ARG A 298 -7.99 15.78 -12.07
N LYS A 299 -7.31 16.66 -12.80
CA LYS A 299 -7.94 17.72 -13.61
C LYS A 299 -8.93 17.17 -14.66
N ALA A 300 -8.61 16.03 -15.26
CA ALA A 300 -9.45 15.42 -16.30
C ALA A 300 -10.85 15.03 -15.80
N GLY A 301 -10.96 14.57 -14.54
CA GLY A 301 -12.23 14.17 -13.92
C GLY A 301 -13.05 15.32 -13.30
N ARG A 302 -12.53 16.55 -13.29
CA ARG A 302 -13.16 17.69 -12.62
C ARG A 302 -14.64 17.90 -12.99
N ARG A 303 -14.97 17.82 -14.28
CA ARG A 303 -16.35 18.03 -14.77
C ARG A 303 -17.32 17.03 -14.13
N ILE A 304 -16.95 15.75 -14.12
CA ILE A 304 -17.80 14.68 -13.55
C ILE A 304 -17.92 14.86 -12.05
N ARG A 305 -16.82 15.15 -11.33
CA ARG A 305 -16.88 15.45 -9.90
C ARG A 305 -17.77 16.64 -9.58
N SER A 306 -17.69 17.71 -10.40
CA SER A 306 -18.58 18.88 -10.24
C SER A 306 -20.06 18.52 -10.37
N GLU A 307 -20.42 17.66 -11.34
CA GLU A 307 -21.80 17.20 -11.49
C GLU A 307 -22.24 16.28 -10.33
N LEU A 308 -21.36 15.40 -9.86
CA LEU A 308 -21.63 14.54 -8.70
C LEU A 308 -21.92 15.38 -7.44
N VAL A 309 -21.11 16.40 -7.19
CA VAL A 309 -21.28 17.31 -6.04
C VAL A 309 -22.53 18.16 -6.22
N ARG A 310 -22.71 18.83 -7.39
CA ARG A 310 -23.83 19.73 -7.66
C ARG A 310 -25.19 19.04 -7.53
N ARG A 311 -25.27 17.78 -7.96
CA ARG A 311 -26.51 16.98 -7.84
C ARG A 311 -26.69 16.30 -6.49
N GLY A 312 -25.76 16.53 -5.54
CA GLY A 312 -25.80 15.92 -4.21
C GLY A 312 -25.72 14.39 -4.23
N ILE A 313 -25.05 13.82 -5.25
CA ILE A 313 -24.91 12.37 -5.43
C ILE A 313 -23.84 11.81 -4.50
N VAL A 314 -22.70 12.51 -4.32
CA VAL A 314 -21.65 12.12 -3.37
C VAL A 314 -22.13 12.40 -1.94
N ARG A 315 -22.11 11.37 -1.11
CA ARG A 315 -22.49 11.46 0.31
C ARG A 315 -21.29 11.48 1.24
N GLN A 316 -20.33 10.62 0.92
CA GLN A 316 -19.15 10.48 1.76
C GLN A 316 -17.95 10.07 0.89
N VAL A 317 -16.77 10.56 1.26
CA VAL A 317 -15.49 10.11 0.71
C VAL A 317 -14.59 9.73 1.89
N ILE A 318 -14.11 8.50 1.90
CA ILE A 318 -13.29 7.95 2.97
C ILE A 318 -11.89 7.65 2.41
N ALA A 319 -10.87 8.32 2.92
CA ALA A 319 -9.47 7.97 2.66
C ALA A 319 -9.06 6.79 3.56
N LEU A 320 -8.72 5.66 2.96
CA LEU A 320 -8.34 4.45 3.69
C LEU A 320 -6.86 4.46 4.08
N PRO A 321 -6.48 3.69 5.15
CA PRO A 321 -5.10 3.57 5.57
C PRO A 321 -4.17 3.06 4.44
N PRO A 322 -2.93 3.54 4.35
CA PRO A 322 -1.94 3.02 3.39
C PRO A 322 -1.76 1.51 3.55
N GLY A 323 -1.65 0.79 2.43
CA GLY A 323 -1.53 -0.67 2.41
C GLY A 323 -2.85 -1.44 2.61
N THR A 324 -4.00 -0.75 2.57
CA THR A 324 -5.33 -1.39 2.54
C THR A 324 -5.53 -2.15 1.23
N ALA A 325 -5.22 -1.54 0.10
CA ALA A 325 -5.23 -2.19 -1.21
C ALA A 325 -3.78 -2.54 -1.63
N THR A 326 -3.52 -3.82 -1.82
CA THR A 326 -2.17 -4.32 -2.17
C THR A 326 -1.78 -4.08 -3.63
N SER A 327 -2.75 -4.00 -4.51
CA SER A 327 -2.59 -3.69 -5.94
C SER A 327 -2.22 -2.23 -6.19
N HIS A 328 -2.49 -1.35 -5.24
CA HIS A 328 -2.16 0.06 -5.36
C HIS A 328 -0.99 0.39 -4.43
N ALA A 329 0.17 0.69 -5.01
CA ALA A 329 1.23 1.40 -4.30
C ALA A 329 0.74 2.78 -3.79
N LEU A 330 -0.45 3.21 -4.24
CA LEU A 330 -1.10 4.48 -3.94
C LEU A 330 -2.26 4.28 -2.96
N PRO A 331 -2.56 5.29 -2.14
CA PRO A 331 -3.74 5.30 -1.29
C PRO A 331 -5.03 5.13 -2.10
N VAL A 332 -6.02 4.48 -1.50
CA VAL A 332 -7.36 4.33 -2.07
C VAL A 332 -8.40 5.01 -1.19
N HIS A 333 -9.45 5.48 -1.83
CA HIS A 333 -10.64 6.04 -1.18
C HIS A 333 -11.84 5.10 -1.40
N LEU A 334 -12.79 5.10 -0.45
CA LEU A 334 -14.15 4.66 -0.74
C LEU A 334 -15.01 5.88 -1.07
N TRP A 335 -15.72 5.79 -2.19
CA TRP A 335 -16.71 6.79 -2.56
C TRP A 335 -18.10 6.23 -2.33
N CYS A 336 -18.83 6.84 -1.41
CA CYS A 336 -20.22 6.49 -1.10
C CYS A 336 -21.13 7.49 -1.81
N LEU A 337 -21.90 6.97 -2.78
CA LEU A 337 -22.87 7.74 -3.54
C LEU A 337 -24.28 7.32 -3.14
N GLN A 338 -25.24 8.21 -3.34
CA GLN A 338 -26.66 7.90 -3.22
C GLN A 338 -27.44 8.49 -4.39
N ARG A 339 -28.30 7.70 -5.01
CA ARG A 339 -29.21 8.19 -6.02
C ARG A 339 -30.42 8.86 -5.34
N PRO A 340 -30.75 10.12 -5.68
CA PRO A 340 -31.95 10.77 -5.13
C PRO A 340 -33.22 9.96 -5.41
N GLU A 341 -34.14 9.93 -4.45
CA GLU A 341 -35.44 9.23 -4.60
C GLU A 341 -36.36 9.91 -5.61
N ASN A 342 -36.39 11.25 -5.64
CA ASN A 342 -37.23 12.05 -6.55
C ASN A 342 -36.47 13.27 -7.06
N THR A 343 -36.79 13.70 -8.28
CA THR A 343 -36.28 14.95 -8.90
C THR A 343 -37.03 16.20 -8.44
N GLU A 344 -38.22 16.06 -7.84
CA GLU A 344 -39.04 17.16 -7.36
C GLU A 344 -39.12 17.12 -5.80
N GLY A 345 -38.48 18.07 -5.15
CA GLY A 345 -38.53 18.20 -3.68
C GLY A 345 -37.41 17.54 -2.90
N VAL A 346 -36.21 17.52 -3.48
CA VAL A 346 -34.99 16.99 -2.87
C VAL A 346 -34.73 17.70 -1.55
N GLU A 347 -34.73 16.95 -0.44
CA GLU A 347 -33.87 17.31 0.69
C GLU A 347 -32.44 17.33 0.15
N THR A 348 -32.01 18.48 -0.33
CA THR A 348 -30.66 18.69 -0.79
C THR A 348 -29.74 18.53 0.41
N HIS A 349 -29.07 17.40 0.49
CA HIS A 349 -27.96 17.32 1.40
C HIS A 349 -26.96 18.40 1.00
N HIS A 350 -26.68 19.30 1.93
CA HIS A 350 -25.87 20.48 1.68
C HIS A 350 -24.38 20.24 1.96
N THR A 351 -24.03 19.03 2.42
CA THR A 351 -22.67 18.66 2.79
C THR A 351 -22.27 17.30 2.24
N VAL A 352 -20.96 17.09 2.08
CA VAL A 352 -20.35 15.78 1.87
C VAL A 352 -19.50 15.46 3.09
N SER A 353 -19.65 14.25 3.64
CA SER A 353 -18.83 13.79 4.76
C SER A 353 -17.45 13.36 4.24
N MET A 354 -16.41 14.02 4.70
CA MET A 354 -15.00 13.70 4.40
C MET A 354 -14.41 12.97 5.59
N VAL A 355 -13.93 11.73 5.38
CA VAL A 355 -13.35 10.88 6.43
C VAL A 355 -11.91 10.55 6.08
N ASP A 356 -10.97 10.83 6.98
CA ASP A 356 -9.55 10.52 6.79
C ASP A 356 -9.06 9.49 7.81
N LEU A 357 -8.93 8.24 7.35
CA LEU A 357 -8.38 7.14 8.14
C LEU A 357 -6.91 6.84 7.83
N THR A 358 -6.22 7.72 7.10
CA THR A 358 -4.85 7.47 6.62
C THR A 358 -3.83 7.28 7.75
N GLU A 359 -4.10 7.80 8.94
CA GLU A 359 -3.24 7.62 10.12
C GLU A 359 -3.55 6.33 10.91
N ASN A 360 -4.68 5.67 10.61
CA ASN A 360 -5.04 4.42 11.29
C ASN A 360 -4.18 3.26 10.77
N PRO A 361 -3.90 2.24 11.61
CA PRO A 361 -3.31 0.99 11.10
C PRO A 361 -4.23 0.33 10.06
N PRO A 362 -3.71 -0.31 9.01
CA PRO A 362 -4.53 -0.97 7.97
C PRO A 362 -5.50 -2.04 8.50
N ASP A 363 -5.13 -2.69 9.62
CA ASP A 363 -5.96 -3.68 10.32
C ASP A 363 -6.66 -3.08 11.56
N GLY A 364 -6.59 -1.74 11.73
CA GLY A 364 -7.18 -1.00 12.84
C GLY A 364 -8.70 -0.85 12.75
N ASP A 365 -9.24 -0.06 13.69
CA ASP A 365 -10.65 0.30 13.70
C ASP A 365 -11.00 1.19 12.49
N LEU A 366 -12.17 0.95 11.91
CA LEU A 366 -12.71 1.72 10.79
C LEU A 366 -13.71 2.78 11.27
N GLU A 367 -14.15 2.73 12.53
CA GLU A 367 -14.98 3.77 13.11
C GLU A 367 -14.16 5.07 13.21
N PRO A 368 -14.55 6.14 12.51
CA PRO A 368 -13.77 7.35 12.50
C PRO A 368 -13.92 8.12 13.82
N ARG A 369 -12.82 8.64 14.33
CA ARG A 369 -12.82 9.57 15.45
C ARG A 369 -13.36 10.95 15.01
N PRO A 370 -13.86 11.79 15.94
CA PRO A 370 -14.39 13.13 15.61
C PRO A 370 -13.38 14.02 14.85
N ASP A 371 -12.08 13.87 15.12
CA ASP A 371 -11.01 14.58 14.45
C ASP A 371 -10.70 14.06 13.04
N GLN A 372 -11.26 12.92 12.67
CA GLN A 372 -11.11 12.28 11.36
C GLN A 372 -12.32 12.52 10.43
N VAL A 373 -13.29 13.31 10.84
CA VAL A 373 -14.51 13.57 10.06
C VAL A 373 -14.74 15.06 9.89
N ALA A 374 -15.07 15.48 8.68
CA ALA A 374 -15.53 16.84 8.39
C ALA A 374 -16.69 16.81 7.42
N ASP A 375 -17.83 17.40 7.81
CA ASP A 375 -18.93 17.68 6.89
C ASP A 375 -18.64 18.98 6.13
N VAL A 376 -18.38 18.86 4.83
CA VAL A 376 -17.97 19.96 3.98
C VAL A 376 -19.17 20.44 3.14
N PRO A 377 -19.54 21.72 3.23
CA PRO A 377 -20.60 22.28 2.42
C PRO A 377 -20.32 22.12 0.92
N LEU A 378 -21.38 21.82 0.13
CA LEU A 378 -21.25 21.66 -1.32
C LEU A 378 -20.63 22.90 -1.99
N ILE A 379 -20.89 24.09 -1.45
CA ILE A 379 -20.36 25.36 -1.98
C ILE A 379 -18.84 25.43 -1.87
N GLU A 380 -18.25 24.86 -0.80
CA GLU A 380 -16.80 24.81 -0.61
C GLU A 380 -16.13 23.79 -1.57
N LEU A 381 -16.86 22.72 -1.94
CA LEU A 381 -16.37 21.68 -2.88
C LEU A 381 -16.44 22.11 -4.34
N LEU A 382 -17.26 23.12 -4.67
CA LEU A 382 -17.46 23.61 -6.04
C LEU A 382 -16.50 24.73 -6.42
N ASP A 383 -15.29 24.66 -5.93
CA ASP A 383 -14.20 25.55 -6.32
C ASP A 383 -13.66 25.23 -7.73
N ASP A 384 -12.58 25.92 -8.14
CA ASP A 384 -11.95 25.73 -9.45
C ASP A 384 -11.34 24.34 -9.65
N THR A 385 -11.09 23.56 -8.59
CA THR A 385 -10.44 22.23 -8.63
C THR A 385 -11.42 21.09 -8.41
N VAL A 386 -12.48 21.30 -7.65
CA VAL A 386 -13.41 20.27 -7.15
C VAL A 386 -12.62 19.09 -6.55
N ASP A 387 -11.78 19.42 -5.57
CA ASP A 387 -10.98 18.42 -4.86
C ASP A 387 -11.88 17.69 -3.85
N LEU A 388 -11.93 16.35 -3.93
CA LEU A 388 -12.67 15.48 -3.02
C LEU A 388 -11.73 14.68 -2.11
N THR A 389 -10.50 15.18 -1.89
CA THR A 389 -9.52 14.54 -1.01
C THR A 389 -9.84 14.84 0.46
N PRO A 390 -10.21 13.84 1.30
CA PRO A 390 -10.62 14.09 2.68
C PRO A 390 -9.60 14.88 3.50
N GLY A 391 -8.30 14.51 3.42
CA GLY A 391 -7.24 15.17 4.17
C GLY A 391 -7.07 16.67 3.88
N SER A 392 -7.58 17.17 2.75
CA SER A 392 -7.54 18.61 2.43
C SER A 392 -8.46 19.43 3.33
N TYR A 393 -9.60 18.85 3.76
CA TYR A 393 -10.62 19.53 4.56
C TYR A 393 -10.42 19.34 6.06
N LEU A 394 -9.85 18.23 6.48
CA LEU A 394 -9.63 17.91 7.89
C LEU A 394 -8.44 18.68 8.47
N ARG A 395 -7.34 18.76 7.72
CA ARG A 395 -6.15 19.50 8.16
C ARG A 395 -6.41 21.00 8.35
N SER A 396 -7.28 21.59 7.55
CA SER A 396 -7.60 23.02 7.66
C SER A 396 -8.55 23.36 8.82
N ARG A 397 -9.43 22.44 9.25
CA ARG A 397 -10.43 22.68 10.31
C ARG A 397 -9.90 22.47 11.73
N HIS A 398 -8.89 21.63 11.92
CA HIS A 398 -8.36 21.28 13.25
C HIS A 398 -7.01 21.91 13.56
N ARG A 399 -6.44 22.66 12.63
CA ARG A 399 -5.15 23.32 12.83
C ARG A 399 -5.34 24.66 13.55
N ASP A 400 -4.84 24.78 14.77
CA ASP A 400 -4.79 26.04 15.51
C ASP A 400 -3.63 26.90 14.97
N TYR A 401 -3.86 27.50 13.79
CA TYR A 401 -2.86 28.34 13.12
C TYR A 401 -2.27 29.44 14.02
N PRO A 402 -3.05 30.18 14.85
CA PRO A 402 -2.50 31.16 15.78
C PRO A 402 -1.55 30.56 16.80
N ALA A 403 -1.94 29.48 17.47
CA ALA A 403 -1.10 28.85 18.48
C ALA A 403 0.16 28.23 17.87
N GLU A 404 0.03 27.54 16.73
CA GLU A 404 1.15 26.93 16.01
C GLU A 404 2.14 27.98 15.46
N TYR A 405 1.63 29.06 14.88
CA TYR A 405 2.45 30.18 14.41
C TYR A 405 3.27 30.80 15.54
N VAL A 406 2.65 31.08 16.68
CA VAL A 406 3.34 31.65 17.86
C VAL A 406 4.41 30.69 18.38
N ALA A 407 4.12 29.39 18.44
CA ALA A 407 5.07 28.38 18.91
C ALA A 407 6.28 28.26 17.97
N LEU A 408 6.05 28.12 16.65
CA LEU A 408 7.11 28.03 15.65
C LEU A 408 7.95 29.31 15.55
N ARG A 409 7.31 30.48 15.63
CA ARG A 409 8.01 31.77 15.66
C ARG A 409 8.95 31.84 16.85
N LYS A 410 8.49 31.51 18.03
CA LYS A 410 9.30 31.49 19.25
C LYS A 410 10.47 30.52 19.13
N GLU A 411 10.22 29.30 18.62
CA GLU A 411 11.27 28.30 18.43
C GLU A 411 12.33 28.78 17.43
N LEU A 412 11.90 29.40 16.32
CA LEU A 412 12.80 29.98 15.32
C LEU A 412 13.64 31.11 15.92
N GLU A 413 13.03 32.03 16.68
CA GLU A 413 13.74 33.14 17.36
C GLU A 413 14.78 32.61 18.37
N ASP A 414 14.44 31.54 19.10
CA ASP A 414 15.36 30.88 20.03
C ASP A 414 16.53 30.19 19.31
N GLN A 415 16.26 29.53 18.16
CA GLN A 415 17.31 28.91 17.34
C GLN A 415 18.21 29.96 16.68
N LEU A 416 17.68 31.07 16.20
CA LEU A 416 18.48 32.18 15.65
C LEU A 416 19.43 32.78 16.71
N ARG A 417 18.95 32.94 17.94
CA ARG A 417 19.80 33.41 19.05
C ARG A 417 20.92 32.43 19.38
N ARG A 418 20.62 31.12 19.42
CA ARG A 418 21.61 30.05 19.62
C ARG A 418 22.62 30.00 18.48
N LEU A 419 22.14 30.14 17.23
CA LEU A 419 23.00 30.10 16.05
C LEU A 419 24.04 31.23 16.06
N ALA A 420 23.65 32.41 16.47
CA ALA A 420 24.58 33.55 16.60
C ALA A 420 25.73 33.25 17.61
N ALA A 421 25.43 32.50 18.67
CA ALA A 421 26.43 32.10 19.66
C ALA A 421 27.33 30.93 19.20
N LEU A 422 26.89 30.18 18.17
CA LEU A 422 27.66 29.06 17.58
C LEU A 422 28.59 29.51 16.46
N LEU A 423 28.56 30.79 16.06
CA LEU A 423 29.41 31.29 14.99
C LEU A 423 30.90 31.14 15.39
N PRO A 424 31.70 30.32 14.70
CA PRO A 424 33.07 30.05 15.14
C PRO A 424 33.99 31.25 14.89
N GLU A 425 34.73 31.68 15.92
CA GLU A 425 35.79 32.66 15.79
C GLU A 425 37.08 31.97 15.31
N LEU A 426 37.51 32.28 14.10
CA LEU A 426 38.73 31.73 13.51
C LEU A 426 39.74 32.85 13.23
N ALA A 427 41.00 32.63 13.57
CA ALA A 427 42.09 33.54 13.30
C ALA A 427 42.84 33.19 12.01
N ALA A 428 43.55 34.15 11.43
CA ALA A 428 44.43 33.89 10.30
C ALA A 428 45.54 32.91 10.68
N GLY A 429 45.68 31.83 9.88
CA GLY A 429 46.71 30.81 10.06
C GLY A 429 47.95 31.07 9.18
N GLY A 430 48.82 30.06 9.08
CA GLY A 430 50.09 30.12 8.32
C GLY A 430 49.95 30.19 6.80
N GLY A 431 48.71 30.26 6.28
CA GLY A 431 48.42 30.30 4.83
C GLY A 431 48.17 28.94 4.20
N PRO A 432 47.67 28.93 2.93
CA PRO A 432 47.40 27.69 2.21
C PRO A 432 48.68 26.83 2.09
N GLY A 433 48.57 25.55 2.45
CA GLY A 433 49.69 24.59 2.39
C GLY A 433 50.56 24.52 3.64
N SER A 434 50.33 25.36 4.67
CA SER A 434 51.09 25.30 5.93
C SER A 434 50.95 23.96 6.66
N LEU A 435 49.92 23.18 6.36
CA LEU A 435 49.64 21.83 6.90
C LEU A 435 49.98 20.71 5.93
N ASP A 436 50.55 21.00 4.76
CA ASP A 436 50.92 20.00 3.71
C ASP A 436 52.18 19.22 4.05
N GLY A 437 52.70 19.32 5.26
CA GLY A 437 53.85 18.57 5.79
C GLY A 437 53.58 17.06 5.89
N ALA A 438 53.99 16.45 6.99
CA ALA A 438 53.78 15.04 7.21
C ALA A 438 52.30 14.70 7.36
N THR A 439 51.73 13.96 6.40
CA THR A 439 50.34 13.46 6.46
C THR A 439 50.31 11.94 6.65
N THR A 440 49.21 11.42 7.21
CA THR A 440 48.97 9.98 7.39
C THR A 440 47.65 9.60 6.71
N SER A 441 47.58 8.42 6.07
CA SER A 441 46.34 7.91 5.52
C SER A 441 45.47 7.35 6.63
N VAL A 442 44.14 7.52 6.51
CA VAL A 442 43.18 6.95 7.45
C VAL A 442 43.24 5.42 7.45
N ALA A 443 43.56 4.82 6.32
CA ALA A 443 43.77 3.38 6.21
C ALA A 443 44.99 2.88 7.02
N ASP A 444 46.06 3.69 7.11
CA ASP A 444 47.21 3.34 7.94
C ASP A 444 46.87 3.46 9.43
N LEU A 445 46.12 4.47 9.80
CA LEU A 445 45.61 4.64 11.17
C LEU A 445 44.70 3.50 11.59
N ALA A 446 43.83 3.04 10.69
CA ALA A 446 42.94 1.90 10.96
C ALA A 446 43.77 0.60 11.10
N ARG A 447 44.78 0.38 10.25
CA ARG A 447 45.67 -0.77 10.39
C ARG A 447 46.51 -0.75 11.68
N ALA A 448 46.79 0.44 12.17
CA ALA A 448 47.48 0.63 13.45
C ALA A 448 46.55 0.54 14.68
N GLY A 449 45.24 0.31 14.49
CA GLY A 449 44.28 0.22 15.56
C GLY A 449 43.88 1.57 16.20
N LEU A 450 44.23 2.69 15.54
CA LEU A 450 43.94 4.05 16.03
C LEU A 450 42.58 4.56 15.56
N VAL A 451 41.97 3.93 14.55
CA VAL A 451 40.66 4.27 13.98
C VAL A 451 39.80 3.03 13.92
N ALA A 452 38.55 3.15 14.42
CA ALA A 452 37.48 2.16 14.29
C ALA A 452 36.37 2.70 13.35
N TYR A 453 35.59 1.79 12.77
CA TYR A 453 34.43 2.12 11.96
C TYR A 453 33.16 1.73 12.72
N GLU A 454 32.60 2.68 13.48
CA GLU A 454 31.30 2.56 14.14
C GLU A 454 30.23 3.27 13.28
N GLY A 455 29.73 2.57 12.23
CA GLY A 455 28.82 3.14 11.25
C GLY A 455 29.51 3.70 9.99
N PRO A 456 28.93 4.71 9.31
CA PRO A 456 29.44 5.22 8.04
C PRO A 456 30.69 6.12 8.18
N GLU A 457 30.93 6.70 9.34
CA GLU A 457 32.08 7.59 9.61
C GLU A 457 33.10 6.94 10.56
N PRO A 458 34.40 7.12 10.30
CA PRO A 458 35.43 6.61 11.19
C PRO A 458 35.51 7.44 12.46
N VAL A 459 35.77 6.74 13.59
CA VAL A 459 35.97 7.33 14.92
C VAL A 459 37.34 6.95 15.45
N SER A 460 37.86 7.75 16.37
CA SER A 460 39.10 7.38 17.06
C SER A 460 38.89 6.18 17.97
N ALA A 461 39.81 5.22 17.91
CA ALA A 461 39.91 4.08 18.81
C ALA A 461 41.06 4.25 19.83
N SER A 462 41.68 5.43 19.94
CA SER A 462 42.86 5.68 20.78
C SER A 462 42.89 7.11 21.28
N GLU A 463 43.40 7.29 22.51
CA GLU A 463 43.62 8.62 23.09
C GLU A 463 44.68 9.47 22.32
N GLN A 464 45.41 8.87 21.41
CA GLN A 464 46.39 9.55 20.54
C GLN A 464 45.79 10.25 19.33
N LEU A 465 44.48 10.08 19.07
CA LEU A 465 43.77 10.67 17.94
C LEU A 465 42.46 11.27 18.42
N ASP A 466 42.24 12.53 18.12
CA ASP A 466 40.97 13.21 18.42
C ASP A 466 39.94 12.92 17.30
N THR A 467 38.72 12.51 17.69
CA THR A 467 37.66 12.13 16.73
C THR A 467 37.16 13.32 15.93
N ASP A 468 36.95 14.49 16.53
CA ASP A 468 36.44 15.68 15.84
C ASP A 468 37.49 16.23 14.86
N TYR A 469 38.77 16.13 15.23
CA TYR A 469 39.88 16.42 14.35
C TYR A 469 39.89 15.50 13.10
N LEU A 470 39.77 14.20 13.32
CA LEU A 470 39.70 13.20 12.25
C LEU A 470 38.53 13.52 11.31
N GLN A 471 37.33 13.65 11.84
CA GLN A 471 36.10 13.87 11.06
C GLN A 471 36.13 15.24 10.35
N GLY A 472 36.62 16.29 10.99
CA GLY A 472 36.75 17.61 10.40
C GLY A 472 37.66 17.64 9.17
N PHE A 473 38.82 17.00 9.22
CA PHE A 473 39.68 16.88 8.05
C PHE A 473 39.10 16.00 6.96
N LEU A 474 38.34 14.95 7.32
CA LEU A 474 37.67 14.09 6.33
C LEU A 474 36.60 14.85 5.54
N ARG A 475 35.92 15.80 6.17
CA ARG A 475 34.92 16.67 5.53
C ARG A 475 35.54 17.83 4.73
N SER A 476 36.86 18.03 4.81
CA SER A 476 37.54 19.05 4.02
C SER A 476 37.39 18.81 2.51
N SER A 477 37.37 19.90 1.71
CA SER A 477 37.20 19.81 0.26
C SER A 477 38.29 18.95 -0.43
N ALA A 478 39.47 18.86 0.13
CA ALA A 478 40.56 18.05 -0.38
C ALA A 478 40.28 16.54 -0.24
N ASN A 479 39.69 16.10 0.89
CA ASN A 479 39.31 14.73 1.10
C ASN A 479 37.92 14.41 0.48
N ALA A 480 36.99 15.35 0.48
CA ALA A 480 35.69 15.20 -0.17
C ALA A 480 35.80 14.95 -1.68
N ARG A 481 36.69 15.65 -2.38
CA ARG A 481 36.96 15.40 -3.81
C ARG A 481 37.53 14.01 -4.10
N ARG A 482 38.23 13.40 -3.14
CA ARG A 482 38.75 12.02 -3.25
C ARG A 482 37.65 10.96 -3.00
N SER A 483 36.60 11.35 -2.29
CA SER A 483 35.49 10.49 -1.90
C SER A 483 34.29 10.56 -2.85
N THR A 484 34.30 11.45 -3.86
CA THR A 484 33.20 11.61 -4.83
C THR A 484 33.52 10.82 -6.10
N SER A 485 32.66 9.88 -6.48
CA SER A 485 32.80 9.12 -7.73
C SER A 485 32.50 9.98 -8.95
N ALA A 486 32.95 9.55 -10.15
CA ALA A 486 32.65 10.21 -11.42
C ALA A 486 31.13 10.31 -11.73
N SER A 487 30.29 9.53 -11.04
CA SER A 487 28.81 9.54 -11.11
C SER A 487 28.16 10.48 -10.10
N GLY A 488 28.92 11.28 -9.34
CA GLY A 488 28.38 12.22 -8.35
C GLY A 488 27.90 11.59 -7.03
N THR A 489 28.05 10.27 -6.85
CA THR A 489 27.66 9.59 -5.61
C THR A 489 28.77 9.73 -4.57
N TYR A 490 28.45 10.30 -3.41
CA TYR A 490 29.36 10.34 -2.26
C TYR A 490 29.55 8.93 -1.69
N ARG A 491 30.78 8.45 -1.72
CA ARG A 491 31.17 7.20 -1.06
C ARG A 491 32.45 7.46 -0.30
N PHE A 492 32.41 7.33 1.02
CA PHE A 492 33.60 7.53 1.85
C PHE A 492 34.74 6.61 1.37
N ASP A 493 35.83 7.20 0.86
CA ASP A 493 37.07 6.45 0.52
C ASP A 493 38.07 6.54 1.69
N GLY A 494 37.93 5.62 2.66
CA GLY A 494 38.86 5.51 3.78
C GLY A 494 40.34 5.22 3.35
N LYS A 495 40.58 4.76 2.11
CA LYS A 495 41.92 4.46 1.63
C LYS A 495 42.64 5.69 1.09
N GLY A 496 41.93 6.60 0.44
CA GLY A 496 42.46 7.80 -0.17
C GLY A 496 42.54 9.02 0.72
N SER A 497 41.80 9.02 1.84
CA SER A 497 41.72 10.15 2.77
C SER A 497 42.96 10.27 3.63
N ARG A 498 43.47 11.49 3.76
CA ARG A 498 44.67 11.82 4.54
C ARG A 498 44.41 12.94 5.52
N ILE A 499 45.05 12.85 6.69
CA ILE A 499 45.04 13.90 7.72
C ILE A 499 46.47 14.33 8.05
N PRO A 500 46.71 15.60 8.42
CA PRO A 500 48.01 16.07 8.90
C PRO A 500 48.47 15.33 10.16
N ARG A 501 49.75 15.27 10.40
CA ARG A 501 50.30 14.76 11.67
C ARG A 501 50.52 15.91 12.61
N MET A 502 49.81 15.87 13.73
CA MET A 502 49.89 16.88 14.80
C MET A 502 49.96 16.21 16.17
N GLY A 503 50.50 16.93 17.16
CA GLY A 503 50.39 16.52 18.55
C GLY A 503 48.95 16.52 19.03
N ILE A 504 48.61 15.70 20.04
CA ILE A 504 47.23 15.53 20.52
C ILE A 504 46.61 16.84 21.00
N ASP A 505 47.35 17.74 21.62
CA ASP A 505 46.83 19.04 22.07
C ASP A 505 46.48 19.95 20.90
N GLU A 506 47.22 19.90 19.82
CA GLU A 506 46.92 20.62 18.59
C GLU A 506 45.75 19.99 17.87
N GLN A 507 45.66 18.66 17.78
CA GLN A 507 44.51 17.95 17.28
C GLN A 507 43.22 18.37 18.00
N ARG A 508 43.23 18.43 19.31
CA ARG A 508 42.08 18.89 20.15
C ARG A 508 41.66 20.33 19.83
N ARG A 509 42.62 21.22 19.57
CA ARG A 509 42.32 22.61 19.19
C ARG A 509 41.61 22.66 17.83
N TYR A 510 42.11 21.96 16.82
CA TYR A 510 41.45 21.84 15.53
C TYR A 510 40.12 21.08 15.62
N GLY A 511 40.04 20.02 16.40
CA GLY A 511 38.83 19.26 16.66
C GLY A 511 37.73 20.11 17.30
N SER A 512 38.10 20.96 18.28
CA SER A 512 37.13 21.92 18.87
C SER A 512 36.59 22.90 17.83
N ALA A 513 37.45 23.41 16.94
CA ALA A 513 37.02 24.31 15.86
C ALA A 513 36.09 23.59 14.84
N PHE A 514 36.41 22.37 14.46
CA PHE A 514 35.59 21.57 13.58
C PHE A 514 34.24 21.19 14.20
N ARG A 515 34.23 20.89 15.50
CA ARG A 515 32.98 20.64 16.26
C ARG A 515 32.11 21.89 16.27
N ALA A 516 32.67 23.08 16.49
CA ALA A 516 31.94 24.35 16.43
C ALA A 516 31.34 24.60 15.04
N LEU A 517 32.11 24.35 13.97
CA LEU A 517 31.61 24.44 12.58
C LEU A 517 30.46 23.46 12.34
N SER A 518 30.59 22.21 12.77
CA SER A 518 29.51 21.21 12.60
C SER A 518 28.25 21.56 13.37
N ALA A 519 28.39 22.11 14.59
CA ALA A 519 27.26 22.59 15.39
C ALA A 519 26.58 23.81 14.72
N PHE A 520 27.36 24.70 14.12
CA PHE A 520 26.82 25.83 13.35
C PHE A 520 26.05 25.36 12.10
N GLU A 521 26.60 24.42 11.32
CA GLU A 521 25.93 23.84 10.15
C GLU A 521 24.63 23.13 10.51
N GLU A 522 24.59 22.40 11.64
CA GLU A 522 23.37 21.76 12.15
C GLU A 522 22.34 22.80 12.58
N GLY A 523 22.78 23.85 13.28
CA GLY A 523 21.93 24.97 13.65
C GLY A 523 21.31 25.67 12.42
N MET A 524 22.08 25.87 11.35
CA MET A 524 21.59 26.43 10.09
C MET A 524 20.52 25.55 9.44
N ARG A 525 20.72 24.25 9.41
CA ARG A 525 19.72 23.28 8.88
C ARG A 525 18.42 23.35 9.68
N LYS A 526 18.50 23.44 11.00
CA LYS A 526 17.30 23.55 11.86
C LYS A 526 16.57 24.88 11.64
N VAL A 527 17.29 25.97 11.45
CA VAL A 527 16.69 27.29 11.12
C VAL A 527 16.01 27.24 9.76
N ASP A 528 16.60 26.62 8.74
CA ASP A 528 15.99 26.47 7.41
C ASP A 528 14.70 25.63 7.47
N GLU A 529 14.69 24.56 8.24
CA GLU A 529 13.50 23.72 8.45
C GLU A 529 12.38 24.50 9.15
N LEU A 530 12.69 25.16 10.29
CA LEU A 530 11.71 25.94 11.05
C LEU A 530 11.16 27.13 10.24
N SER A 531 12.00 27.80 9.44
CA SER A 531 11.56 28.91 8.60
C SER A 531 10.61 28.45 7.50
N ARG A 532 10.82 27.28 6.92
CA ARG A 532 9.88 26.68 5.95
C ARG A 532 8.54 26.34 6.59
N GLN A 533 8.56 25.69 7.75
CA GLN A 533 7.34 25.33 8.49
C GLN A 533 6.56 26.59 8.91
N LEU A 534 7.24 27.59 9.46
CA LEU A 534 6.62 28.87 9.85
C LEU A 534 5.98 29.59 8.65
N ALA A 535 6.67 29.61 7.51
CA ALA A 535 6.17 30.27 6.31
C ALA A 535 4.95 29.51 5.70
N GLU A 536 4.89 28.20 5.82
CA GLU A 536 3.73 27.38 5.44
C GLU A 536 2.53 27.71 6.33
N VAL A 537 2.69 27.59 7.66
CA VAL A 537 1.64 27.89 8.65
C VAL A 537 1.12 29.33 8.48
N ALA A 538 2.03 30.30 8.25
CA ALA A 538 1.64 31.68 8.07
C ALA A 538 0.82 31.88 6.78
N ARG A 539 1.23 31.29 5.65
CA ARG A 539 0.48 31.40 4.39
C ARG A 539 -0.90 30.77 4.48
N ASP A 540 -0.98 29.57 5.04
CA ASP A 540 -2.24 28.84 5.18
C ASP A 540 -3.17 29.55 6.17
N GLY A 541 -2.64 30.02 7.30
CA GLY A 541 -3.40 30.79 8.29
C GLY A 541 -3.93 32.11 7.73
N LEU A 542 -3.14 32.82 6.90
CA LEU A 542 -3.59 34.05 6.21
C LEU A 542 -4.63 33.72 5.13
N ALA A 543 -4.44 32.65 4.36
CA ALA A 543 -5.37 32.24 3.31
C ALA A 543 -6.72 31.79 3.85
N THR A 544 -6.75 31.18 5.03
CA THR A 544 -7.98 30.76 5.72
C THR A 544 -8.60 31.85 6.59
N GLY A 545 -7.94 32.99 6.77
CA GLY A 545 -8.38 34.06 7.67
C GLY A 545 -8.19 33.75 9.16
N ALA A 546 -7.52 32.63 9.50
CA ALA A 546 -7.16 32.29 10.88
C ALA A 546 -6.02 33.16 11.44
N LEU A 547 -5.20 33.73 10.55
CA LEU A 547 -4.22 34.79 10.84
C LEU A 547 -4.57 36.03 10.04
N ALA A 548 -4.19 37.19 10.57
CA ALA A 548 -4.32 38.49 9.88
C ALA A 548 -3.00 39.25 9.92
N PRO A 549 -2.70 40.13 8.92
CA PRO A 549 -1.59 41.06 9.03
C PRO A 549 -1.78 41.96 10.25
N GLU A 550 -0.69 42.31 10.96
CA GLU A 550 -0.73 43.36 11.97
C GLU A 550 -1.03 44.70 11.28
N GLU A 551 -1.88 45.57 11.90
CA GLU A 551 -2.23 46.89 11.42
C GLU A 551 -1.01 47.83 11.38
#